data_c5302f567c5eb48c061beeb5d39b65cf
#
_entry.id   c5302f567c5eb48c061beeb5d39b65cf
#
_cell.length_a   1.000
_cell.length_b   1.000
_cell.length_c   1.000
_cell.angle_alpha   90.00
_cell.angle_beta   90.00
_cell.angle_gamma   90.00
#
_symmetry.space_group_name_H-M   'P 1'
#
loop_
_entity.id
_entity.type
_entity.pdbx_description
1 polymer ?
#
loop_
_entity_poly.entity_id
_entity_poly.type
_entity_poly.pdbx_seq_one_letter_code
_entity_poly.pdbx_strand_id
1 'polypeptide(L)'
;MQDPIANVLDDLLKLDDILACMVARRNMISVMPTDSTDSFKPEINQVWDIIKRAMDDVFMVIGEYSQTGLGEMDFRLQDYEVLFYVFPDTENALVAIVPALANKGLIAVEMENSRREICKIMDENEKEKMTVPA
;
A
#
# COMPACT_ATOMS: atom_id res chain seq x y z
N MET A 1 -5.35 10.21 18.60
CA MET A 1 -5.39 8.74 18.43
C MET A 1 -4.75 8.36 17.10
N GLN A 2 -3.79 7.45 17.14
CA GLN A 2 -3.16 7.01 15.91
C GLN A 2 -4.06 6.04 15.16
N ASP A 3 -4.07 6.18 13.83
CA ASP A 3 -4.76 5.24 12.96
C ASP A 3 -4.05 3.88 13.04
N PRO A 4 -4.73 2.79 13.39
CA PRO A 4 -4.09 1.48 13.47
C PRO A 4 -3.49 1.02 12.12
N ILE A 5 -4.07 1.43 11.00
CA ILE A 5 -3.50 1.12 9.68
C ILE A 5 -2.17 1.85 9.50
N ALA A 6 -2.09 3.12 9.92
CA ALA A 6 -0.84 3.87 9.86
C ALA A 6 0.26 3.22 10.69
N ASN A 7 -0.08 2.60 11.82
CA ASN A 7 0.89 1.84 12.63
C ASN A 7 1.47 0.65 11.88
N VAL A 8 0.63 -0.07 11.11
CA VAL A 8 1.12 -1.18 10.27
C VAL A 8 2.07 -0.65 9.21
N LEU A 9 1.75 0.49 8.61
CA LEU A 9 2.63 1.12 7.61
C LEU A 9 3.94 1.59 8.24
N ASP A 10 3.90 2.12 9.46
CA ASP A 10 5.12 2.51 10.17
C ASP A 10 6.06 1.32 10.38
N ASP A 11 5.50 0.17 10.77
CA ASP A 11 6.29 -1.04 10.96
C ASP A 11 6.89 -1.54 9.65
N LEU A 12 6.11 -1.49 8.58
CA LEU A 12 6.59 -1.90 7.25
C LEU A 12 7.73 -0.98 6.78
N LEU A 13 7.60 0.32 7.02
CA LEU A 13 8.60 1.32 6.60
C LEU A 13 9.93 1.18 7.37
N LYS A 14 9.95 0.47 8.49
CA LYS A 14 11.20 0.19 9.21
C LYS A 14 12.13 -0.75 8.45
N LEU A 15 11.61 -1.52 7.51
CA LEU A 15 12.46 -2.36 6.66
C LEU A 15 13.28 -1.47 5.72
N ASP A 16 14.59 -1.76 5.64
CA ASP A 16 15.51 -0.92 4.87
C ASP A 16 15.11 -0.82 3.39
N ASP A 17 14.59 -1.90 2.83
CA ASP A 17 14.23 -1.95 1.42
C ASP A 17 12.86 -1.34 1.11
N ILE A 18 12.07 -0.99 2.10
CA ILE A 18 10.80 -0.30 1.87
C ILE A 18 11.10 1.21 1.87
N LEU A 19 11.11 1.80 0.70
CA LEU A 19 11.42 3.22 0.53
C LEU A 19 10.20 4.10 0.76
N ALA A 20 9.01 3.57 0.50
CA ALA A 20 7.74 4.21 0.78
C ALA A 20 6.66 3.14 0.86
N CYS A 21 5.61 3.38 1.64
CA CYS A 21 4.44 2.50 1.65
C CYS A 21 3.21 3.32 2.01
N MET A 22 2.06 2.84 1.54
CA MET A 22 0.79 3.55 1.74
C MET A 22 -0.38 2.64 1.41
N VAL A 23 -1.56 3.01 1.86
CA VAL A 23 -2.81 2.45 1.37
C VAL A 23 -3.41 3.46 0.41
N ALA A 24 -3.70 3.04 -0.80
CA ALA A 24 -4.13 3.96 -1.84
C ALA A 24 -5.22 3.34 -2.73
N ARG A 25 -5.89 4.19 -3.46
CA ARG A 25 -6.80 3.83 -4.54
C ARG A 25 -6.63 4.86 -5.64
N ARG A 26 -7.35 4.69 -6.75
CA ARG A 26 -7.23 5.60 -7.89
C ARG A 26 -7.41 7.05 -7.45
N ASN A 27 -6.45 7.89 -7.79
CA ASN A 27 -6.44 9.34 -7.54
C ASN A 27 -6.42 9.73 -6.06
N MET A 28 -6.17 8.78 -5.15
CA MET A 28 -6.22 9.10 -3.73
C MET A 28 -5.30 8.21 -2.91
N ILE A 29 -4.53 8.81 -2.02
CA ILE A 29 -3.81 8.10 -0.97
C ILE A 29 -4.67 8.15 0.28
N SER A 30 -5.12 6.98 0.75
CA SER A 30 -6.06 6.90 1.87
C SER A 30 -5.38 6.97 3.22
N VAL A 31 -4.24 6.29 3.37
CA VAL A 31 -3.49 6.26 4.63
C VAL A 31 -2.00 6.32 4.33
N MET A 32 -1.28 7.14 5.10
CA MET A 32 0.17 7.25 5.06
C MET A 32 0.75 6.81 6.41
N PRO A 33 2.05 6.46 6.48
CA PRO A 33 2.70 6.29 7.77
C PRO A 33 2.54 7.54 8.64
N THR A 34 2.57 7.36 9.97
CA THR A 34 2.25 8.45 10.90
C THR A 34 3.25 9.60 10.88
N ASP A 35 4.52 9.32 10.57
CA ASP A 35 5.52 10.38 10.47
C ASP A 35 5.47 11.01 9.09
N SER A 36 4.69 12.05 8.95
CA SER A 36 4.46 12.71 7.66
C SER A 36 5.68 13.46 7.14
N THR A 37 6.65 13.78 8.00
CA THR A 37 7.87 14.46 7.54
C THR A 37 8.85 13.48 6.91
N ASP A 38 8.82 12.22 7.34
CA ASP A 38 9.73 11.17 6.86
C ASP A 38 8.96 9.99 6.27
N SER A 39 7.76 10.23 5.74
CA SER A 39 6.90 9.19 5.16
C SER A 39 7.55 8.49 3.97
N PHE A 40 8.41 9.19 3.25
CA PHE A 40 9.18 8.62 2.14
C PHE A 40 10.66 8.80 2.41
N LYS A 41 11.45 7.81 2.04
CA LYS A 41 12.90 7.98 2.07
C LYS A 41 13.32 9.00 1.02
N PRO A 42 14.41 9.76 1.24
CA PRO A 42 14.73 10.91 0.38
C PRO A 42 14.86 10.61 -1.10
N GLU A 43 15.34 9.44 -1.48
CA GLU A 43 15.51 9.06 -2.87
C GLU A 43 14.20 9.01 -3.65
N ILE A 44 13.07 8.85 -2.97
CA ILE A 44 11.76 8.77 -3.62
C ILE A 44 11.24 10.15 -4.02
N ASN A 45 11.62 11.20 -3.31
CA ASN A 45 11.12 12.54 -3.58
C ASN A 45 11.36 13.00 -5.03
N GLN A 46 12.47 12.57 -5.62
CA GLN A 46 12.84 12.98 -6.98
C GLN A 46 12.02 12.28 -8.06
N VAL A 47 11.48 11.11 -7.76
CA VAL A 47 10.75 10.29 -8.74
C VAL A 47 9.26 10.17 -8.41
N TRP A 48 8.82 10.80 -7.33
CA TRP A 48 7.46 10.63 -6.82
C TRP A 48 6.38 11.01 -7.83
N ASP A 49 6.57 12.10 -8.57
CA ASP A 49 5.58 12.55 -9.54
C ASP A 49 5.37 11.52 -10.65
N ILE A 50 6.48 10.92 -11.11
CA ILE A 50 6.43 9.88 -12.16
C ILE A 50 5.75 8.63 -11.62
N ILE A 51 6.15 8.21 -10.40
CA ILE A 51 5.57 7.03 -9.76
C ILE A 51 4.06 7.23 -9.55
N LYS A 52 3.66 8.40 -9.09
CA LYS A 52 2.25 8.69 -8.81
C LYS A 52 1.39 8.59 -10.07
N ARG A 53 1.89 9.09 -11.20
CA ARG A 53 1.17 8.98 -12.47
C ARG A 53 1.02 7.52 -12.90
N ALA A 54 2.09 6.75 -12.78
CA ALA A 54 2.06 5.33 -13.12
C ALA A 54 1.12 4.56 -12.19
N MET A 55 1.09 4.93 -10.91
CA MET A 55 0.17 4.31 -9.95
C MET A 55 -1.29 4.50 -10.37
N ASP A 56 -1.65 5.68 -10.83
CA ASP A 56 -3.02 5.94 -11.26
C ASP A 56 -3.42 5.04 -12.43
N ASP A 57 -2.51 4.81 -13.36
CA ASP A 57 -2.75 3.89 -14.49
C ASP A 57 -2.93 2.45 -14.00
N VAL A 58 -2.12 2.02 -13.04
CA VAL A 58 -2.25 0.68 -12.45
C VAL A 58 -3.57 0.56 -11.71
N PHE A 59 -4.01 1.59 -10.98
CA PHE A 59 -5.29 1.55 -10.28
C PHE A 59 -6.49 1.49 -11.22
N MET A 60 -6.38 2.00 -12.44
CA MET A 60 -7.42 1.76 -13.46
C MET A 60 -7.55 0.28 -13.76
N VAL A 61 -6.43 -0.42 -13.92
CA VAL A 61 -6.42 -1.87 -14.16
C VAL A 61 -6.96 -2.62 -12.95
N ILE A 62 -6.55 -2.23 -11.75
CA ILE A 62 -7.05 -2.84 -10.51
C ILE A 62 -8.57 -2.71 -10.45
N GLY A 63 -9.13 -1.54 -10.78
CA GLY A 63 -10.57 -1.33 -10.79
C GLY A 63 -11.29 -2.24 -11.76
N GLU A 64 -10.69 -2.50 -12.94
CA GLU A 64 -11.29 -3.39 -13.94
C GLU A 64 -11.30 -4.85 -13.50
N TYR A 65 -10.30 -5.28 -12.76
CA TYR A 65 -10.10 -6.70 -12.44
C TYR A 65 -10.32 -7.04 -10.97
N SER A 66 -10.73 -6.09 -10.15
CA SER A 66 -10.88 -6.31 -8.70
C SER A 66 -11.86 -7.43 -8.37
N GLN A 67 -12.91 -7.59 -9.19
CA GLN A 67 -13.93 -8.62 -8.94
C GLN A 67 -13.55 -9.98 -9.50
N THR A 68 -12.46 -10.07 -10.23
CA THR A 68 -11.98 -11.35 -10.77
C THR A 68 -10.94 -12.01 -9.88
N GLY A 69 -10.67 -11.43 -8.69
CA GLY A 69 -9.73 -12.00 -7.75
C GLY A 69 -8.30 -11.52 -7.93
N LEU A 70 -8.11 -10.36 -8.58
CA LEU A 70 -6.77 -9.79 -8.73
C LEU A 70 -6.19 -9.51 -7.34
N GLY A 71 -5.07 -10.18 -7.01
CA GLY A 71 -4.44 -10.05 -5.70
C GLY A 71 -3.23 -9.15 -5.68
N GLU A 72 -2.45 -9.17 -6.75
CA GLU A 72 -1.18 -8.45 -6.77
C GLU A 72 -0.88 -7.93 -8.16
N MET A 73 -0.24 -6.75 -8.21
CA MET A 73 0.36 -6.21 -9.43
C MET A 73 1.66 -5.53 -9.07
N ASP A 74 2.52 -5.38 -10.04
CA ASP A 74 3.73 -4.60 -9.88
C ASP A 74 4.10 -3.96 -11.21
N PHE A 75 4.85 -2.87 -11.13
CA PHE A 75 5.54 -2.34 -12.30
C PHE A 75 6.95 -1.93 -11.90
N ARG A 76 7.84 -1.90 -12.88
CA ARG A 76 9.23 -1.59 -12.65
C ARG A 76 9.63 -0.33 -13.41
N LEU A 77 10.16 0.64 -12.68
CA LEU A 77 10.93 1.72 -13.23
C LEU A 77 12.41 1.32 -13.16
N GLN A 78 13.28 2.08 -13.80
CA GLN A 78 14.68 1.71 -13.97
C GLN A 78 15.34 1.19 -12.69
N ASP A 79 15.22 1.93 -11.59
CA ASP A 79 15.90 1.61 -10.33
C ASP A 79 14.93 1.19 -9.22
N TYR A 80 13.64 1.23 -9.50
CA TYR A 80 12.61 0.99 -8.48
C TYR A 80 11.55 0.04 -8.99
N GLU A 81 10.91 -0.65 -8.04
CA GLU A 81 9.73 -1.46 -8.32
C GLU A 81 8.61 -1.01 -7.41
N VAL A 82 7.41 -0.88 -7.95
CA VAL A 82 6.23 -0.49 -7.18
C VAL A 82 5.32 -1.71 -7.09
N LEU A 83 4.99 -2.11 -5.86
CA LEU A 83 4.21 -3.30 -5.57
C LEU A 83 2.83 -2.91 -5.11
N PHE A 84 1.81 -3.60 -5.62
CA PHE A 84 0.41 -3.38 -5.26
C PHE A 84 -0.16 -4.68 -4.74
N TYR A 85 -0.53 -4.72 -3.47
CA TYR A 85 -1.21 -5.85 -2.84
C TYR A 85 -2.66 -5.44 -2.62
N VAL A 86 -3.53 -5.93 -3.49
CA VAL A 86 -4.94 -5.51 -3.54
C VAL A 86 -5.71 -6.11 -2.37
N PHE A 87 -6.52 -5.28 -1.71
CA PHE A 87 -7.40 -5.79 -0.66
C PHE A 87 -8.62 -6.45 -1.28
N PRO A 88 -8.97 -7.68 -0.86
CA PRO A 88 -10.09 -8.41 -1.46
C PRO A 88 -11.38 -7.61 -1.50
N ASP A 89 -12.09 -7.71 -2.62
CA ASP A 89 -13.38 -7.06 -2.83
C ASP A 89 -13.36 -5.54 -2.76
N THR A 90 -12.18 -4.93 -2.94
CA THR A 90 -12.03 -3.48 -2.98
C THR A 90 -11.17 -3.06 -4.16
N GLU A 91 -11.16 -1.77 -4.42
CA GLU A 91 -10.25 -1.15 -5.39
C GLU A 91 -9.04 -0.51 -4.70
N ASN A 92 -8.86 -0.79 -3.40
CA ASN A 92 -7.75 -0.29 -2.61
C ASN A 92 -6.60 -1.29 -2.62
N ALA A 93 -5.39 -0.80 -2.46
CA ALA A 93 -4.21 -1.64 -2.39
C ALA A 93 -3.21 -1.10 -1.38
N LEU A 94 -2.47 -2.03 -0.77
CA LEU A 94 -1.25 -1.70 -0.05
C LEU A 94 -0.17 -1.53 -1.11
N VAL A 95 0.44 -0.34 -1.15
CA VAL A 95 1.44 0.01 -2.15
C VAL A 95 2.78 0.18 -1.44
N ALA A 96 3.83 -0.40 -2.02
CA ALA A 96 5.20 -0.19 -1.53
C ALA A 96 6.14 0.09 -2.70
N ILE A 97 7.10 0.94 -2.46
CA ILE A 97 8.16 1.27 -3.41
C ILE A 97 9.45 0.69 -2.86
N VAL A 98 10.13 -0.13 -3.66
CA VAL A 98 11.36 -0.81 -3.25
C VAL A 98 12.42 -0.65 -4.33
N PRO A 99 13.73 -0.79 -3.95
CA PRO A 99 14.77 -0.84 -4.97
C PRO A 99 14.60 -2.06 -5.87
N ALA A 100 14.97 -1.92 -7.14
CA ALA A 100 14.85 -3.01 -8.10
C ALA A 100 15.64 -4.26 -7.69
N LEU A 101 16.71 -4.09 -6.91
CA LEU A 101 17.58 -5.19 -6.46
C LEU A 101 17.26 -5.67 -5.04
N ALA A 102 16.13 -5.27 -4.48
CA ALA A 102 15.75 -5.66 -3.13
C ALA A 102 15.46 -7.16 -3.02
N ASN A 103 15.51 -7.67 -1.78
CA ASN A 103 15.16 -9.07 -1.50
C ASN A 103 13.64 -9.25 -1.60
N LYS A 104 13.19 -9.69 -2.77
CA LYS A 104 11.75 -9.82 -3.05
C LYS A 104 11.06 -10.87 -2.19
N GLY A 105 11.78 -11.93 -1.80
CA GLY A 105 11.20 -12.96 -0.95
C GLY A 105 10.80 -12.43 0.41
N LEU A 106 11.70 -11.71 1.07
CA LEU A 106 11.41 -11.11 2.37
C LEU A 106 10.31 -10.06 2.25
N ILE A 107 10.40 -9.21 1.24
CA ILE A 107 9.41 -8.16 1.02
C ILE A 107 8.02 -8.77 0.80
N ALA A 108 7.92 -9.83 0.01
CA ALA A 108 6.63 -10.49 -0.26
C ALA A 108 5.99 -11.01 1.03
N VAL A 109 6.77 -11.60 1.93
CA VAL A 109 6.27 -12.08 3.22
C VAL A 109 5.76 -10.91 4.06
N GLU A 110 6.53 -9.85 4.16
CA GLU A 110 6.16 -8.69 4.97
C GLU A 110 4.95 -7.95 4.40
N MET A 111 4.87 -7.83 3.08
CA MET A 111 3.72 -7.21 2.41
C MET A 111 2.46 -8.02 2.64
N GLU A 112 2.53 -9.34 2.54
CA GLU A 112 1.38 -10.21 2.78
C GLU A 112 0.90 -10.13 4.22
N ASN A 113 1.84 -10.15 5.18
CA ASN A 113 1.50 -10.01 6.59
C ASN A 113 0.83 -8.66 6.86
N SER A 114 1.36 -7.59 6.29
CA SER A 114 0.80 -6.25 6.44
C SER A 114 -0.59 -6.16 5.81
N ARG A 115 -0.77 -6.74 4.61
CA ARG A 115 -2.09 -6.76 3.96
C ARG A 115 -3.13 -7.45 4.82
N ARG A 116 -2.78 -8.60 5.39
CA ARG A 116 -3.70 -9.34 6.27
C ARG A 116 -4.08 -8.54 7.50
N GLU A 117 -3.12 -7.90 8.11
CA GLU A 117 -3.35 -7.09 9.29
C GLU A 117 -4.24 -5.89 8.98
N ILE A 118 -3.98 -5.21 7.89
CA ILE A 118 -4.81 -4.09 7.45
C ILE A 118 -6.23 -4.54 7.11
N CYS A 119 -6.38 -5.67 6.41
CA CYS A 119 -7.69 -6.24 6.13
C CYS A 119 -8.48 -6.51 7.41
N LYS A 120 -7.81 -7.04 8.42
CA LYS A 120 -8.44 -7.32 9.71
C LYS A 120 -8.93 -6.02 10.37
N ILE A 121 -8.12 -4.98 10.31
CA ILE A 121 -8.50 -3.67 10.86
C ILE A 121 -9.72 -3.11 10.11
N MET A 122 -9.71 -3.19 8.78
CA MET A 122 -10.81 -2.72 7.95
C MET A 122 -12.11 -3.46 8.26
N ASP A 123 -12.04 -4.78 8.43
CA ASP A 123 -13.21 -5.61 8.79
C ASP A 123 -13.74 -5.24 10.16
N GLU A 124 -12.87 -5.01 11.14
CA GLU A 124 -13.27 -4.58 12.47
C GLU A 124 -13.97 -3.23 12.44
N ASN A 125 -13.45 -2.28 11.64
CA ASN A 125 -14.07 -0.98 11.48
C ASN A 125 -15.46 -1.09 10.86
N GLU A 126 -15.65 -1.97 9.89
CA GLU A 126 -16.96 -2.21 9.30
C GLU A 126 -17.94 -2.82 10.30
N LYS A 127 -17.48 -3.78 11.09
CA LYS A 127 -18.30 -4.40 12.13
C LYS A 127 -18.76 -3.37 13.16
N GLU A 128 -17.87 -2.46 13.56
CA GLU A 128 -18.22 -1.39 14.48
C GLU A 128 -19.32 -0.49 13.89
N LYS A 129 -19.22 -0.15 12.61
CA LYS A 129 -20.25 0.64 11.94
C LYS A 129 -21.59 -0.09 11.88
N MET A 130 -21.57 -1.41 11.71
CA MET A 130 -22.79 -2.21 11.64
C MET A 130 -23.44 -2.44 13.01
N THR A 131 -22.68 -2.34 14.09
CA THR A 131 -23.17 -2.58 15.44
C THR A 131 -23.61 -1.31 16.17
N VAL A 132 -23.40 -0.15 15.57
CA VAL A 132 -23.87 1.11 16.16
C VAL A 132 -25.39 1.14 16.16
N PRO A 133 -26.03 1.28 17.33
CA PRO A 133 -27.50 1.35 17.37
C PRO A 133 -28.00 2.55 16.60
N ALA A 134 -29.04 2.33 15.88
CA ALA A 134 -29.67 3.41 15.12
C ALA A 134 -30.32 4.44 16.08
#